data_888cfc062b09e1586e75a7b3a4bfdb9a
#
_entry.id   888cfc062b09e1586e75a7b3a4bfdb9a
#
_cell.length_a   1.000
_cell.length_b   1.000
_cell.length_c   1.000
_cell.angle_alpha   90.00
_cell.angle_beta   90.00
_cell.angle_gamma   90.00
#
_symmetry.space_group_name_H-M   'P 1'
#
loop_
_entity.id
_entity.type
_entity.pdbx_description
1 polymer ?
#
loop_
_entity_poly.entity_id
_entity_poly.type
_entity_poly.pdbx_seq_one_letter_code
_entity_poly.pdbx_strand_id
1 'polypeptide(L)'
;GNRNNTMSHFAGRVLKRYGDTEKAYEAYLQRAENCEPRLPEKELDTIWKSALKFFRNKIQQSEGYVPPDEYNKAVGHPSLQPDDFSDIGEAKVLARTCMGRLRYTSATKYIAYVGNHWDEDEHKPLGVIEDFMDDQLADAEEKIRQAEDDLTAIGISRDVKSRSKTLANQIPGEKGHLLTALLSADAYKKFVMKNRNYKNILNVQNAATPMLALDVSELDYDPELLNTPEATYDLSKG
;
A
#
# COMPACT_ATOMS: atom_id res chain seq x y z
N GLY A 1 -4.21 -29.42 6.69
CA GLY A 1 -4.83 -28.56 7.68
C GLY A 1 -4.48 -27.09 7.62
N ASN A 2 -3.19 -26.69 7.51
CA ASN A 2 -2.80 -25.27 7.64
C ASN A 2 -3.28 -24.35 6.51
N ARG A 3 -3.34 -24.84 5.28
CA ARG A 3 -3.74 -24.04 4.10
C ARG A 3 -5.15 -23.46 4.20
N ASN A 4 -6.12 -24.29 4.58
CA ASN A 4 -7.51 -23.88 4.75
C ASN A 4 -7.64 -22.82 5.84
N ASN A 5 -6.91 -22.98 6.93
CA ASN A 5 -6.89 -22.02 8.01
C ASN A 5 -6.27 -20.68 7.55
N THR A 6 -5.14 -20.74 6.84
CA THR A 6 -4.50 -19.57 6.25
C THR A 6 -5.42 -18.82 5.30
N MET A 7 -6.10 -19.54 4.40
CA MET A 7 -7.03 -18.93 3.44
C MET A 7 -8.29 -18.40 4.11
N SER A 8 -8.78 -19.06 5.18
CA SER A 8 -9.91 -18.57 5.98
C SER A 8 -9.56 -17.25 6.70
N HIS A 9 -8.39 -17.18 7.32
CA HIS A 9 -7.90 -15.93 7.94
C HIS A 9 -7.67 -14.81 6.91
N PHE A 10 -7.16 -15.17 5.73
CA PHE A 10 -6.97 -14.20 4.66
C PHE A 10 -8.29 -13.67 4.13
N ALA A 11 -9.28 -14.55 3.89
CA ALA A 11 -10.64 -14.15 3.50
C ALA A 11 -11.25 -13.16 4.52
N GLY A 12 -11.11 -13.44 5.82
CA GLY A 12 -11.58 -12.53 6.87
C GLY A 12 -10.92 -11.14 6.83
N ARG A 13 -9.62 -11.08 6.55
CA ARG A 13 -8.88 -9.80 6.41
C ARG A 13 -9.30 -9.01 5.18
N VAL A 14 -9.45 -9.70 4.05
CA VAL A 14 -9.87 -9.08 2.79
C VAL A 14 -11.28 -8.53 2.89
N LEU A 15 -12.21 -9.27 3.52
CA LEU A 15 -13.57 -8.83 3.77
C LEU A 15 -13.64 -7.63 4.72
N LYS A 16 -12.80 -7.56 5.75
CA LYS A 16 -12.71 -6.38 6.61
C LYS A 16 -12.22 -5.14 5.84
N ARG A 17 -11.30 -5.32 4.89
CA ARG A 17 -10.67 -4.22 4.15
C ARG A 17 -11.49 -3.72 2.98
N TYR A 18 -12.10 -4.61 2.23
CA TYR A 18 -12.79 -4.29 0.98
C TYR A 18 -14.30 -4.52 1.04
N GLY A 19 -14.81 -5.07 2.14
CA GLY A 19 -16.20 -5.47 2.26
C GLY A 19 -16.53 -6.68 1.38
N ASP A 20 -17.83 -6.87 1.16
CA ASP A 20 -18.39 -7.88 0.26
C ASP A 20 -18.41 -7.33 -1.17
N THR A 21 -17.25 -7.28 -1.79
CA THR A 21 -17.04 -6.73 -3.15
C THR A 21 -16.32 -7.73 -4.05
N GLU A 22 -16.44 -7.55 -5.37
CA GLU A 22 -15.70 -8.33 -6.36
C GLU A 22 -14.20 -8.23 -6.17
N LYS A 23 -13.69 -7.03 -5.88
CA LYS A 23 -12.27 -6.76 -5.55
C LYS A 23 -11.78 -7.60 -4.36
N ALA A 24 -12.64 -7.81 -3.35
CA ALA A 24 -12.30 -8.66 -2.22
C ALA A 24 -12.13 -10.13 -2.64
N TYR A 25 -13.00 -10.62 -3.50
CA TYR A 25 -12.94 -11.98 -4.01
C TYR A 25 -11.75 -12.20 -4.95
N GLU A 26 -11.46 -11.25 -5.83
CA GLU A 26 -10.27 -11.29 -6.71
C GLU A 26 -8.97 -11.36 -5.89
N ALA A 27 -8.82 -10.51 -4.88
CA ALA A 27 -7.66 -10.53 -3.98
C ALA A 27 -7.52 -11.86 -3.23
N TYR A 28 -8.65 -12.48 -2.85
CA TYR A 28 -8.68 -13.80 -2.24
C TYR A 28 -8.20 -14.89 -3.21
N LEU A 29 -8.67 -14.88 -4.46
CA LEU A 29 -8.26 -15.85 -5.49
C LEU A 29 -6.78 -15.70 -5.85
N GLN A 30 -6.30 -14.47 -6.01
CA GLN A 30 -4.89 -14.20 -6.29
C GLN A 30 -3.98 -14.76 -5.17
N ARG A 31 -4.39 -14.66 -3.92
CA ARG A 31 -3.65 -15.27 -2.80
C ARG A 31 -3.67 -16.79 -2.85
N ALA A 32 -4.79 -17.38 -3.28
CA ALA A 32 -4.95 -18.83 -3.39
C ALA A 32 -4.01 -19.45 -4.44
N GLU A 33 -3.65 -18.70 -5.50
CA GLU A 33 -2.71 -19.15 -6.52
C GLU A 33 -1.31 -19.43 -5.95
N ASN A 34 -0.93 -18.74 -4.89
CA ASN A 34 0.36 -18.91 -4.20
C ASN A 34 0.36 -20.03 -3.15
N CYS A 35 -0.71 -20.83 -3.08
CA CYS A 35 -0.77 -21.99 -2.17
C CYS A 35 -0.15 -23.23 -2.84
N GLU A 36 0.80 -23.89 -2.18
CA GLU A 36 1.38 -25.16 -2.63
C GLU A 36 1.09 -26.29 -1.61
N PRO A 37 0.52 -27.39 -2.10
CA PRO A 37 -0.17 -27.57 -3.37
C PRO A 37 -1.46 -26.72 -3.44
N ARG A 38 -1.91 -26.37 -4.65
CA ARG A 38 -3.12 -25.55 -4.85
C ARG A 38 -4.34 -26.16 -4.18
N LEU A 39 -5.19 -25.30 -3.63
CA LEU A 39 -6.48 -25.73 -3.09
C LEU A 39 -7.48 -25.97 -4.24
N PRO A 40 -8.32 -27.00 -4.16
CA PRO A 40 -9.40 -27.21 -5.10
C PRO A 40 -10.39 -26.04 -5.08
N GLU A 41 -10.91 -25.68 -6.26
CA GLU A 41 -11.85 -24.56 -6.40
C GLU A 41 -13.09 -24.67 -5.49
N LYS A 42 -13.65 -25.88 -5.36
CA LYS A 42 -14.76 -26.16 -4.44
C LYS A 42 -14.43 -25.86 -2.98
N GLU A 43 -13.19 -26.08 -2.60
CA GLU A 43 -12.72 -25.82 -1.23
C GLU A 43 -12.53 -24.32 -0.99
N LEU A 44 -11.95 -23.60 -1.97
CA LEU A 44 -11.83 -22.14 -1.96
C LEU A 44 -13.21 -21.48 -1.86
N ASP A 45 -14.18 -21.93 -2.65
CA ASP A 45 -15.56 -21.46 -2.60
C ASP A 45 -16.22 -21.69 -1.24
N THR A 46 -15.98 -22.84 -0.64
CA THR A 46 -16.52 -23.17 0.69
C THR A 46 -15.95 -22.25 1.76
N ILE A 47 -14.64 -22.04 1.73
CA ILE A 47 -13.95 -21.13 2.66
C ILE A 47 -14.48 -19.71 2.50
N TRP A 48 -14.59 -19.23 1.25
CA TRP A 48 -15.08 -17.88 0.97
C TRP A 48 -16.52 -17.66 1.45
N LYS A 49 -17.43 -18.56 1.12
CA LYS A 49 -18.84 -18.50 1.55
C LYS A 49 -18.97 -18.53 3.08
N SER A 50 -18.14 -19.33 3.74
CA SER A 50 -18.10 -19.38 5.21
C SER A 50 -17.61 -18.06 5.81
N ALA A 51 -16.55 -17.48 5.25
CA ALA A 51 -16.02 -16.18 5.67
C ALA A 51 -17.02 -15.05 5.44
N LEU A 52 -17.70 -15.02 4.29
CA LEU A 52 -18.78 -14.08 3.98
C LEU A 52 -19.93 -14.17 4.97
N LYS A 53 -20.39 -15.38 5.27
CA LYS A 53 -21.47 -15.61 6.25
C LYS A 53 -21.07 -15.10 7.64
N PHE A 54 -19.85 -15.36 8.06
CA PHE A 54 -19.33 -14.83 9.32
C PHE A 54 -19.21 -13.31 9.31
N PHE A 55 -18.71 -12.73 8.22
CA PHE A 55 -18.60 -11.29 8.05
C PHE A 55 -19.96 -10.59 8.15
N ARG A 56 -20.95 -11.07 7.39
CA ARG A 56 -22.29 -10.48 7.37
C ARG A 56 -23.05 -10.63 8.70
N ASN A 57 -22.92 -11.80 9.35
CA ASN A 57 -23.73 -12.14 10.52
C ASN A 57 -23.08 -11.77 11.85
N LYS A 58 -21.77 -11.56 11.89
CA LYS A 58 -21.05 -11.29 13.14
C LYS A 58 -20.27 -9.97 13.08
N ILE A 59 -19.54 -9.71 12.00
CA ILE A 59 -18.68 -8.55 11.93
C ILE A 59 -19.50 -7.30 11.60
N GLN A 60 -20.32 -7.32 10.57
CA GLN A 60 -21.15 -6.17 10.18
C GLN A 60 -22.21 -5.79 11.22
N GLN A 61 -22.59 -6.72 12.11
CA GLN A 61 -23.60 -6.49 13.14
C GLN A 61 -22.99 -6.22 14.52
N SER A 62 -21.65 -6.18 14.62
CA SER A 62 -21.01 -5.89 15.91
C SER A 62 -21.10 -4.39 16.23
N GLU A 63 -21.33 -4.09 17.50
CA GLU A 63 -21.23 -2.72 18.04
C GLU A 63 -19.79 -2.22 17.79
N GLY A 64 -19.65 -1.12 17.03
CA GLY A 64 -18.32 -0.63 16.61
C GLY A 64 -17.85 -1.14 15.24
N TYR A 65 -18.69 -1.82 14.45
CA TYR A 65 -18.35 -2.10 13.06
C TYR A 65 -18.20 -0.81 12.27
N VAL A 66 -17.02 -0.62 11.69
CA VAL A 66 -16.75 0.48 10.76
C VAL A 66 -16.79 -0.08 9.33
N PRO A 67 -17.66 0.44 8.46
CA PRO A 67 -17.69 0.04 7.04
C PRO A 67 -16.32 0.23 6.38
N PRO A 68 -15.95 -0.61 5.39
CA PRO A 68 -14.66 -0.50 4.70
C PRO A 68 -14.36 0.89 4.17
N ASP A 69 -15.35 1.61 3.66
CA ASP A 69 -15.18 2.98 3.15
C ASP A 69 -14.87 3.98 4.26
N GLU A 70 -15.48 3.84 5.42
CA GLU A 70 -15.18 4.64 6.60
C GLU A 70 -13.87 4.20 7.25
N TYR A 71 -13.63 2.89 7.34
CA TYR A 71 -12.38 2.34 7.84
C TYR A 71 -11.19 2.79 6.96
N ASN A 72 -11.34 2.73 5.65
CA ASN A 72 -10.32 3.19 4.70
C ASN A 72 -10.17 4.72 4.70
N LYS A 73 -11.21 5.47 5.07
CA LYS A 73 -11.12 6.92 5.33
C LYS A 73 -10.48 7.23 6.69
N ALA A 74 -10.80 6.47 7.73
CA ALA A 74 -10.30 6.66 9.09
C ALA A 74 -8.87 6.11 9.29
N VAL A 75 -8.55 4.99 8.67
CA VAL A 75 -7.21 4.41 8.59
C VAL A 75 -6.50 4.96 7.38
N GLY A 76 -6.97 6.06 6.78
CA GLY A 76 -6.53 6.60 5.51
C GLY A 76 -5.24 5.96 5.07
N HIS A 77 -5.22 5.26 3.94
CA HIS A 77 -3.92 4.93 3.36
C HIS A 77 -3.16 6.25 3.35
N PRO A 78 -2.08 6.41 4.13
CA PRO A 78 -1.40 7.70 4.16
C PRO A 78 -1.10 8.04 2.72
N SER A 79 -1.55 9.22 2.27
CA SER A 79 -1.37 9.64 0.89
C SER A 79 0.04 9.30 0.46
N LEU A 80 0.21 8.61 -0.66
CA LEU A 80 1.54 8.37 -1.22
C LEU A 80 2.14 9.64 -1.79
N GLN A 81 1.33 10.68 -1.97
CA GLN A 81 1.79 12.00 -2.40
C GLN A 81 2.40 12.74 -1.21
N PRO A 82 3.65 13.23 -1.33
CA PRO A 82 4.27 14.06 -0.31
C PRO A 82 3.57 15.42 -0.18
N ASP A 83 3.59 15.97 1.03
CA ASP A 83 3.05 17.31 1.29
C ASP A 83 3.89 18.40 0.61
N ASP A 84 5.19 18.15 0.48
CA ASP A 84 6.11 18.97 -0.30
C ASP A 84 6.95 18.08 -1.24
N PHE A 85 7.26 18.59 -2.43
CA PHE A 85 8.04 17.87 -3.45
C PHE A 85 9.55 18.06 -3.26
N SER A 86 10.03 17.70 -2.07
CA SER A 86 11.44 17.67 -1.70
C SER A 86 11.90 16.25 -1.33
N ASP A 87 13.22 16.03 -1.26
CA ASP A 87 13.79 14.75 -0.82
C ASP A 87 13.33 14.43 0.61
N ILE A 88 13.14 15.44 1.47
CA ILE A 88 12.66 15.25 2.85
C ILE A 88 11.16 14.89 2.87
N GLY A 89 10.35 15.58 2.05
CA GLY A 89 8.92 15.24 1.92
C GLY A 89 8.74 13.82 1.45
N GLU A 90 9.50 13.41 0.45
CA GLU A 90 9.50 12.05 -0.08
C GLU A 90 9.99 11.02 0.95
N ALA A 91 11.07 11.32 1.67
CA ALA A 91 11.59 10.46 2.73
C ALA A 91 10.57 10.21 3.85
N LYS A 92 9.76 11.22 4.22
CA LYS A 92 8.66 11.06 5.19
C LYS A 92 7.60 10.09 4.69
N VAL A 93 7.24 10.16 3.41
CA VAL A 93 6.26 9.25 2.81
C VAL A 93 6.84 7.84 2.73
N LEU A 94 8.07 7.69 2.24
CA LEU A 94 8.77 6.42 2.21
C LEU A 94 8.81 5.77 3.60
N ALA A 95 9.26 6.52 4.60
CA ALA A 95 9.38 5.99 5.96
C ALA A 95 8.03 5.50 6.50
N ARG A 96 6.97 6.33 6.46
CA ARG A 96 5.66 5.93 6.98
C ARG A 96 5.02 4.76 6.23
N THR A 97 5.32 4.61 4.93
CA THR A 97 4.76 3.55 4.08
C THR A 97 5.54 2.26 4.20
N CYS A 98 6.86 2.35 4.26
CA CYS A 98 7.75 1.20 4.15
C CYS A 98 8.40 0.76 5.47
N MET A 99 8.14 1.40 6.63
CA MET A 99 8.81 1.05 7.90
C MET A 99 8.58 -0.41 8.34
N GLY A 100 7.55 -1.09 7.84
CA GLY A 100 7.33 -2.53 8.04
C GLY A 100 8.15 -3.43 7.11
N ARG A 101 8.80 -2.85 6.08
CA ARG A 101 9.56 -3.56 5.05
C ARG A 101 10.99 -3.05 4.90
N LEU A 102 11.29 -1.87 5.44
CA LEU A 102 12.57 -1.19 5.31
C LEU A 102 12.97 -0.59 6.65
N ARG A 103 14.17 -0.91 7.12
CA ARG A 103 14.73 -0.36 8.34
C ARG A 103 16.23 -0.03 8.14
N TYR A 104 16.75 0.78 9.06
CA TYR A 104 18.16 1.11 9.09
C TYR A 104 18.72 0.83 10.49
N THR A 105 19.83 0.12 10.57
CA THR A 105 20.58 -0.05 11.81
C THR A 105 22.00 0.53 11.67
N SER A 106 22.62 0.88 12.78
CA SER A 106 24.01 1.33 12.76
C SER A 106 24.99 0.22 12.36
N ALA A 107 24.66 -1.02 12.66
CA ALA A 107 25.52 -2.19 12.42
C ALA A 107 25.47 -2.69 10.98
N THR A 108 24.25 -2.88 10.43
CA THR A 108 24.02 -3.55 9.14
C THR A 108 23.60 -2.61 8.03
N LYS A 109 23.39 -1.30 8.37
CA LYS A 109 22.88 -0.28 7.45
C LYS A 109 21.41 -0.54 7.12
N TYR A 110 21.00 -0.42 5.85
CA TYR A 110 19.65 -0.72 5.44
C TYR A 110 19.41 -2.22 5.38
N ILE A 111 18.28 -2.65 5.94
CA ILE A 111 17.79 -4.01 5.90
C ILE A 111 16.36 -4.01 5.35
N ALA A 112 15.99 -5.07 4.63
CA ALA A 112 14.67 -5.24 4.06
C ALA A 112 13.99 -6.51 4.56
N TYR A 113 12.71 -6.43 4.88
CA TYR A 113 11.91 -7.59 5.28
C TYR A 113 11.47 -8.39 4.05
N VAL A 114 11.90 -9.64 3.98
CA VAL A 114 11.66 -10.53 2.83
C VAL A 114 10.55 -11.57 3.10
N GLY A 115 9.62 -11.23 3.98
CA GLY A 115 8.43 -12.02 4.26
C GLY A 115 8.47 -12.83 5.56
N ASN A 116 9.64 -13.26 6.00
CA ASN A 116 9.84 -14.04 7.23
C ASN A 116 11.05 -13.60 8.06
N HIS A 117 11.98 -12.84 7.48
CA HIS A 117 13.13 -12.30 8.20
C HIS A 117 13.60 -10.97 7.59
N TRP A 118 14.48 -10.27 8.30
CA TRP A 118 15.17 -9.10 7.81
C TRP A 118 16.44 -9.55 7.08
N ASP A 119 16.60 -9.11 5.83
CA ASP A 119 17.72 -9.44 4.96
C ASP A 119 18.70 -8.26 4.90
N GLU A 120 19.97 -8.54 5.05
CA GLU A 120 21.06 -7.56 5.05
C GLU A 120 21.69 -7.35 3.65
N ASP A 121 21.16 -8.03 2.61
CA ASP A 121 21.60 -7.82 1.24
C ASP A 121 21.34 -6.37 0.81
N GLU A 122 22.42 -5.66 0.45
CA GLU A 122 22.39 -4.23 0.12
C GLU A 122 21.48 -3.86 -1.06
N HIS A 123 21.09 -4.83 -1.90
CA HIS A 123 20.19 -4.62 -3.06
C HIS A 123 18.71 -4.71 -2.69
N LYS A 124 18.37 -5.43 -1.63
CA LYS A 124 16.96 -5.60 -1.21
C LYS A 124 16.29 -4.30 -0.79
N PRO A 125 16.93 -3.42 0.00
CA PRO A 125 16.37 -2.11 0.33
C PRO A 125 16.06 -1.24 -0.88
N LEU A 126 16.90 -1.28 -1.92
CA LEU A 126 16.64 -0.55 -3.17
C LEU A 126 15.39 -1.08 -3.86
N GLY A 127 15.20 -2.40 -3.92
CA GLY A 127 13.98 -3.00 -4.47
C GLY A 127 12.72 -2.55 -3.74
N VAL A 128 12.76 -2.43 -2.40
CA VAL A 128 11.61 -1.90 -1.63
C VAL A 128 11.32 -0.44 -1.99
N ILE A 129 12.34 0.37 -2.25
CA ILE A 129 12.15 1.77 -2.64
C ILE A 129 11.65 1.86 -4.09
N GLU A 130 12.11 1.01 -4.98
CA GLU A 130 11.61 0.93 -6.35
C GLU A 130 10.13 0.54 -6.39
N ASP A 131 9.71 -0.49 -5.64
CA ASP A 131 8.30 -0.86 -5.47
C ASP A 131 7.46 0.32 -4.97
N PHE A 132 7.95 1.04 -3.95
CA PHE A 132 7.28 2.21 -3.42
C PHE A 132 7.09 3.31 -4.47
N MET A 133 8.10 3.56 -5.29
CA MET A 133 7.99 4.56 -6.37
C MET A 133 7.10 4.08 -7.52
N ASP A 134 6.97 2.78 -7.75
CA ASP A 134 6.00 2.21 -8.68
C ASP A 134 4.57 2.41 -8.17
N ASP A 135 4.33 2.16 -6.87
CA ASP A 135 3.05 2.42 -6.22
C ASP A 135 2.67 3.92 -6.30
N GLN A 136 3.65 4.83 -6.09
CA GLN A 136 3.42 6.27 -6.24
C GLN A 136 3.08 6.66 -7.67
N LEU A 137 3.73 6.05 -8.66
CA LEU A 137 3.43 6.34 -10.07
C LEU A 137 2.00 5.91 -10.40
N ALA A 138 1.60 4.73 -9.96
CA ALA A 138 0.24 4.23 -10.13
C ALA A 138 -0.80 5.13 -9.44
N ASP A 139 -0.53 5.58 -8.20
CA ASP A 139 -1.38 6.54 -7.47
C ASP A 139 -1.50 7.89 -8.20
N ALA A 140 -0.40 8.39 -8.74
CA ALA A 140 -0.39 9.65 -9.50
C ALA A 140 -1.19 9.54 -10.80
N GLU A 141 -1.08 8.42 -11.51
CA GLU A 141 -1.84 8.14 -12.74
C GLU A 141 -3.34 8.00 -12.47
N GLU A 142 -3.69 7.34 -11.39
CA GLU A 142 -5.09 7.21 -10.94
C GLU A 142 -5.70 8.57 -10.58
N LYS A 143 -4.96 9.43 -9.86
CA LYS A 143 -5.39 10.80 -9.54
C LYS A 143 -5.60 11.66 -10.79
N ILE A 144 -4.73 11.51 -11.79
CA ILE A 144 -4.90 12.20 -13.08
C ILE A 144 -6.17 11.71 -13.76
N ARG A 145 -6.38 10.39 -13.84
CA ARG A 145 -7.56 9.80 -14.44
C ARG A 145 -8.84 10.28 -13.76
N GLN A 146 -8.89 10.25 -12.43
CA GLN A 146 -10.03 10.72 -11.67
C GLN A 146 -10.32 12.22 -11.93
N ALA A 147 -9.28 13.06 -11.92
CA ALA A 147 -9.45 14.49 -12.19
C ALA A 147 -9.91 14.76 -13.64
N GLU A 148 -9.48 13.96 -14.61
CA GLU A 148 -9.96 14.04 -16.00
C GLU A 148 -11.41 13.57 -16.13
N ASP A 149 -11.83 12.54 -15.40
CA ASP A 149 -13.22 12.08 -15.34
C ASP A 149 -14.13 13.15 -14.75
N ASP A 150 -13.71 13.77 -13.64
CA ASP A 150 -14.46 14.86 -12.99
C ASP A 150 -14.63 16.08 -13.91
N LEU A 151 -13.58 16.45 -14.68
CA LEU A 151 -13.66 17.50 -15.68
C LEU A 151 -14.59 17.13 -16.84
N THR A 152 -14.54 15.87 -17.28
CA THR A 152 -15.41 15.36 -18.34
C THR A 152 -16.88 15.39 -17.91
N ALA A 153 -17.18 15.08 -16.64
CA ALA A 153 -18.52 15.13 -16.08
C ALA A 153 -19.15 16.55 -16.13
N ILE A 154 -18.33 17.60 -16.18
CA ILE A 154 -18.80 18.98 -16.37
C ILE A 154 -18.72 19.46 -17.83
N GLY A 155 -18.49 18.55 -18.79
CA GLY A 155 -18.48 18.85 -20.22
C GLY A 155 -17.12 19.28 -20.78
N ILE A 156 -16.02 19.18 -20.02
CA ILE A 156 -14.66 19.44 -20.50
C ILE A 156 -14.07 18.15 -21.08
N SER A 157 -13.74 18.17 -22.37
CA SER A 157 -13.20 16.99 -23.07
C SER A 157 -11.81 16.59 -22.54
N ARG A 158 -11.57 15.28 -22.43
CA ARG A 158 -10.24 14.70 -22.14
C ARG A 158 -9.17 15.06 -23.15
N ASP A 159 -9.54 15.35 -24.40
CA ASP A 159 -8.62 15.65 -25.49
C ASP A 159 -8.00 17.04 -25.44
N VAL A 160 -8.32 17.84 -24.43
CA VAL A 160 -7.72 19.16 -24.24
C VAL A 160 -6.25 19.00 -23.86
N LYS A 161 -5.39 18.96 -24.87
CA LYS A 161 -3.93 18.76 -24.73
C LYS A 161 -3.22 19.90 -23.99
N SER A 162 -3.82 21.07 -23.90
CA SER A 162 -3.26 22.23 -23.19
C SER A 162 -3.97 22.43 -21.86
N ARG A 163 -3.43 21.79 -20.81
CA ARG A 163 -3.88 21.88 -19.42
C ARG A 163 -3.50 23.20 -18.75
N SER A 164 -3.36 24.27 -19.55
CA SER A 164 -2.86 25.58 -19.12
C SER A 164 -3.99 26.62 -19.07
N LYS A 165 -3.67 27.87 -19.39
CA LYS A 165 -4.57 29.01 -19.37
C LYS A 165 -5.88 28.83 -20.14
N THR A 166 -5.89 28.05 -21.24
CA THR A 166 -7.09 27.82 -22.05
C THR A 166 -8.12 27.00 -21.26
N LEU A 167 -7.69 25.99 -20.52
CA LEU A 167 -8.57 25.17 -19.70
C LEU A 167 -9.15 25.97 -18.53
N ALA A 168 -8.32 26.81 -17.89
CA ALA A 168 -8.76 27.67 -16.79
C ALA A 168 -9.91 28.62 -17.21
N ASN A 169 -9.91 29.10 -18.47
CA ASN A 169 -10.97 29.96 -18.99
C ASN A 169 -12.29 29.20 -19.30
N GLN A 170 -12.24 27.87 -19.41
CA GLN A 170 -13.40 27.05 -19.72
C GLN A 170 -14.10 26.53 -18.47
N ILE A 171 -13.42 26.53 -17.32
CA ILE A 171 -13.96 25.99 -16.07
C ILE A 171 -14.62 27.12 -15.29
N PRO A 172 -15.91 26.97 -14.89
CA PRO A 172 -16.58 27.93 -14.02
C PRO A 172 -15.78 28.15 -12.72
N GLY A 173 -15.73 29.39 -12.23
CA GLY A 173 -14.95 29.77 -11.05
C GLY A 173 -15.22 28.90 -9.81
N GLU A 174 -16.49 28.54 -9.58
CA GLU A 174 -16.92 27.64 -8.51
C GLU A 174 -16.40 26.21 -8.62
N LYS A 175 -16.00 25.77 -9.84
CA LYS A 175 -15.45 24.45 -10.14
C LYS A 175 -13.91 24.50 -10.38
N GLY A 176 -13.28 25.60 -10.08
CA GLY A 176 -11.82 25.79 -10.23
C GLY A 176 -10.99 24.76 -9.46
N HIS A 177 -11.54 24.16 -8.38
CA HIS A 177 -10.90 23.10 -7.61
C HIS A 177 -10.63 21.84 -8.47
N LEU A 178 -11.45 21.54 -9.49
CA LEU A 178 -11.24 20.41 -10.39
C LEU A 178 -9.98 20.59 -11.25
N LEU A 179 -9.75 21.82 -11.74
CA LEU A 179 -8.52 22.14 -12.45
C LEU A 179 -7.30 22.06 -11.52
N THR A 180 -7.44 22.55 -10.30
CA THR A 180 -6.37 22.49 -9.30
C THR A 180 -6.01 21.04 -8.98
N ALA A 181 -7.00 20.14 -8.84
CA ALA A 181 -6.78 18.73 -8.64
C ALA A 181 -5.97 18.09 -9.79
N LEU A 182 -6.34 18.39 -11.04
CA LEU A 182 -5.60 17.91 -12.21
C LEU A 182 -4.16 18.42 -12.25
N LEU A 183 -3.96 19.72 -12.03
CA LEU A 183 -2.62 20.32 -12.03
C LEU A 183 -1.74 19.77 -10.89
N SER A 184 -2.33 19.53 -9.73
CA SER A 184 -1.65 18.90 -8.59
C SER A 184 -1.24 17.47 -8.91
N ALA A 185 -2.12 16.68 -9.51
CA ALA A 185 -1.84 15.30 -9.92
C ALA A 185 -0.74 15.23 -11.00
N ASP A 186 -0.77 16.16 -11.98
CA ASP A 186 0.30 16.27 -12.99
C ASP A 186 1.64 16.66 -12.37
N ALA A 187 1.66 17.57 -11.41
CA ALA A 187 2.87 17.97 -10.71
C ALA A 187 3.44 16.79 -9.90
N TYR A 188 2.56 16.05 -9.22
CA TYR A 188 2.93 14.86 -8.48
C TYR A 188 3.52 13.77 -9.41
N LYS A 189 2.90 13.46 -10.54
CA LYS A 189 3.46 12.50 -11.52
C LYS A 189 4.84 12.95 -12.01
N LYS A 190 5.03 14.22 -12.32
CA LYS A 190 6.35 14.76 -12.74
C LYS A 190 7.39 14.60 -11.65
N PHE A 191 7.02 14.85 -10.40
CA PHE A 191 7.91 14.66 -9.24
C PHE A 191 8.32 13.20 -9.09
N VAL A 192 7.37 12.26 -9.11
CA VAL A 192 7.64 10.82 -9.03
C VAL A 192 8.56 10.38 -10.17
N MET A 193 8.25 10.76 -11.41
CA MET A 193 9.09 10.41 -12.57
C MET A 193 10.53 10.93 -12.45
N LYS A 194 10.72 12.12 -11.86
CA LYS A 194 12.05 12.66 -11.57
C LYS A 194 12.77 11.83 -10.50
N ASN A 195 12.05 11.39 -9.46
CA ASN A 195 12.62 10.65 -8.34
C ASN A 195 12.96 9.19 -8.67
N ARG A 196 12.41 8.64 -9.74
CA ARG A 196 12.76 7.29 -10.27
C ARG A 196 14.16 7.22 -10.87
N ASN A 197 14.93 8.30 -10.82
CA ASN A 197 16.34 8.30 -11.18
C ASN A 197 17.19 7.76 -10.01
N TYR A 198 18.14 6.85 -10.28
CA TYR A 198 18.95 6.18 -9.27
C TYR A 198 19.58 7.14 -8.26
N LYS A 199 20.14 8.27 -8.72
CA LYS A 199 20.73 9.30 -7.84
C LYS A 199 19.68 9.85 -6.85
N ASN A 200 18.47 10.09 -7.32
CA ASN A 200 17.40 10.63 -6.48
C ASN A 200 16.86 9.58 -5.52
N ILE A 201 16.79 8.30 -5.92
CA ILE A 201 16.48 7.18 -5.02
C ILE A 201 17.44 7.17 -3.84
N LEU A 202 18.74 7.28 -4.09
CA LEU A 202 19.75 7.33 -3.02
C LEU A 202 19.62 8.58 -2.13
N ASN A 203 19.26 9.74 -2.70
CA ASN A 203 19.01 10.94 -1.91
C ASN A 203 17.82 10.75 -0.95
N VAL A 204 16.71 10.20 -1.43
CA VAL A 204 15.51 9.91 -0.63
C VAL A 204 15.84 8.85 0.44
N GLN A 205 16.55 7.81 0.08
CA GLN A 205 17.02 6.78 1.02
C GLN A 205 17.85 7.41 2.16
N ASN A 206 18.85 8.24 1.82
CA ASN A 206 19.67 8.92 2.81
C ASN A 206 18.87 9.86 3.71
N ALA A 207 17.90 10.60 3.14
CA ALA A 207 17.02 11.48 3.90
C ALA A 207 16.08 10.70 4.84
N ALA A 208 15.69 9.47 4.48
CA ALA A 208 14.84 8.59 5.26
C ALA A 208 15.58 7.88 6.42
N THR A 209 16.92 7.83 6.39
CA THR A 209 17.75 7.11 7.39
C THR A 209 17.33 7.40 8.84
N PRO A 210 17.21 8.66 9.31
CA PRO A 210 16.86 8.92 10.70
C PRO A 210 15.42 8.51 11.06
N MET A 211 14.54 8.40 10.06
CA MET A 211 13.13 8.04 10.26
C MET A 211 12.92 6.52 10.28
N LEU A 212 13.83 5.77 9.66
CA LEU A 212 13.80 4.31 9.57
C LEU A 212 14.77 3.65 10.55
N ALA A 213 15.50 4.46 11.32
CA ALA A 213 16.47 3.97 12.31
C ALA A 213 15.79 3.06 13.33
N LEU A 214 16.45 1.95 13.61
CA LEU A 214 16.07 0.93 14.57
C LEU A 214 17.29 0.59 15.41
N ASP A 215 17.13 0.44 16.73
CA ASP A 215 18.20 -0.08 17.56
C ASP A 215 18.37 -1.58 17.30
N VAL A 216 19.63 -2.05 17.23
CA VAL A 216 19.92 -3.47 17.00
C VAL A 216 19.30 -4.36 18.08
N SER A 217 19.16 -3.84 19.30
CA SER A 217 18.49 -4.55 20.40
C SER A 217 16.99 -4.74 20.23
N GLU A 218 16.37 -4.04 19.27
CA GLU A 218 14.96 -4.24 18.91
C GLU A 218 14.77 -5.39 17.90
N LEU A 219 15.86 -5.82 17.26
CA LEU A 219 15.89 -7.05 16.45
C LEU A 219 16.04 -8.23 17.43
N ASP A 220 15.29 -9.29 17.18
CA ASP A 220 15.30 -10.51 18.04
C ASP A 220 15.06 -10.22 19.54
N TYR A 221 14.20 -9.24 19.82
CA TYR A 221 13.89 -8.77 21.17
C TYR A 221 13.35 -9.88 22.08
N ASP A 222 12.60 -10.82 21.52
CA ASP A 222 12.00 -11.91 22.28
C ASP A 222 12.80 -13.21 22.08
N PRO A 223 13.62 -13.66 23.06
CA PRO A 223 14.42 -14.85 22.95
C PRO A 223 13.60 -16.16 22.97
N GLU A 224 12.32 -16.08 23.32
CA GLU A 224 11.39 -17.21 23.32
C GLU A 224 10.73 -17.43 21.94
N LEU A 225 10.94 -16.53 20.99
CA LEU A 225 10.42 -16.66 19.63
C LEU A 225 11.51 -17.06 18.66
N LEU A 226 11.34 -18.21 18.01
CA LEU A 226 12.17 -18.67 16.91
C LEU A 226 11.46 -18.46 15.59
N ASN A 227 11.98 -17.55 14.76
CA ASN A 227 11.46 -17.33 13.43
C ASN A 227 12.11 -18.26 12.42
N THR A 228 11.31 -18.98 11.63
CA THR A 228 11.77 -19.85 10.55
C THR A 228 11.06 -19.46 9.24
N PRO A 229 11.55 -19.92 8.07
CA PRO A 229 10.89 -19.67 6.80
C PRO A 229 9.41 -20.07 6.75
N GLU A 230 9.00 -21.05 7.56
CA GLU A 230 7.67 -21.64 7.53
C GLU A 230 6.75 -21.09 8.63
N ALA A 231 7.29 -20.74 9.80
CA ALA A 231 6.51 -20.29 10.96
C ALA A 231 7.38 -19.63 12.04
N THR A 232 6.74 -18.86 12.92
CA THR A 232 7.35 -18.42 14.19
C THR A 232 6.95 -19.41 15.28
N TYR A 233 7.92 -20.00 15.94
CA TYR A 233 7.75 -20.93 17.05
C TYR A 233 7.92 -20.20 18.37
N ASP A 234 6.98 -20.43 19.28
CA ASP A 234 7.04 -19.97 20.65
C ASP A 234 7.71 -21.06 21.50
N LEU A 235 8.98 -20.85 21.85
CA LEU A 235 9.81 -21.81 22.56
C LEU A 235 9.37 -21.99 24.02
N SER A 236 8.60 -21.03 24.58
CA SER A 236 8.07 -21.14 25.95
C SER A 236 6.97 -22.20 26.07
N LYS A 237 6.37 -22.59 24.96
CA LYS A 237 5.25 -23.57 24.93
C LYS A 237 5.67 -25.00 24.57
N GLY A 238 6.95 -25.23 24.27
CA GLY A 238 7.52 -26.57 24.03
C GLY A 238 7.13 -27.18 22.68
#